data_e2c8b9bcf0ee7f07e665c19d9f723e6d
#
_entry.id   e2c8b9bcf0ee7f07e665c19d9f723e6d
#
_cell.length_a   1.000
_cell.length_b   1.000
_cell.length_c   1.000
_cell.angle_alpha   90.00
_cell.angle_beta   90.00
_cell.angle_gamma   90.00
#
_symmetry.space_group_name_H-M   'P 1'
#
loop_
_entity.id
_entity.type
_entity.pdbx_description
1 polymer ?
#
loop_
_entity_poly.entity_id
_entity_poly.type
_entity_poly.pdbx_seq_one_letter_code
_entity_poly.pdbx_strand_id
1 'polypeptide(L)'
;HRHAYDSPFAPHDLRGKNILVVGVGNSAMDIASEVSQKPIAAKCFVSARRGVWVLPKYLNGEPADKVAMPAWVPSGLARWLGQRVISRAVGKMENYGLPAPDHKVLTAHPSVSGEFLTRLGCGDIAVKPGIDRLDGDTVRFADGTQGQVDVIIWATGYHINFPFLKQNALAVENNRFPLYRRMVKPGWENLFFMGLAQPLPTLVNLAEQQSKFVAAVI
;
A
#
# COMPACT_ATOMS: atom_id res chain seq x y z
N HIS A 1 1.25 15.38 -3.76
CA HIS A 1 1.31 13.92 -3.91
C HIS A 1 2.28 13.31 -2.90
N ARG A 2 2.08 12.06 -2.52
CA ARG A 2 2.86 11.35 -1.52
C ARG A 2 4.38 11.42 -1.74
N HIS A 3 4.87 11.41 -2.96
CA HIS A 3 6.32 11.43 -3.22
C HIS A 3 7.02 12.73 -2.76
N ALA A 4 6.26 13.80 -2.53
CA ALA A 4 6.76 15.06 -1.98
C ALA A 4 6.57 15.14 -0.46
N TYR A 5 6.09 14.09 0.19
CA TYR A 5 5.93 14.03 1.65
C TYR A 5 7.16 13.38 2.28
N ASP A 6 7.86 14.09 3.12
CA ASP A 6 9.03 13.59 3.87
C ASP A 6 8.67 13.28 5.32
N SER A 7 7.95 14.19 5.98
CA SER A 7 7.52 14.07 7.37
C SER A 7 6.33 14.98 7.65
N PRO A 8 5.70 14.87 8.84
CA PRO A 8 4.65 15.81 9.25
C PRO A 8 5.10 17.28 9.35
N PHE A 9 6.40 17.54 9.30
CA PHE A 9 6.99 18.87 9.45
C PHE A 9 7.63 19.40 8.17
N ALA A 10 7.82 18.53 7.16
CA ALA A 10 8.47 18.86 5.89
C ALA A 10 7.83 18.13 4.71
N PRO A 11 7.72 18.77 3.54
CA PRO A 11 8.07 20.17 3.24
C PRO A 11 7.04 21.18 3.77
N HIS A 12 5.94 20.72 4.33
CA HIS A 12 4.87 21.55 4.89
C HIS A 12 4.59 21.15 6.34
N ASP A 13 4.45 22.12 7.22
CA ASP A 13 4.07 21.88 8.61
C ASP A 13 2.58 21.47 8.68
N LEU A 14 2.32 20.27 9.17
CA LEU A 14 0.98 19.68 9.28
C LEU A 14 0.38 19.82 10.68
N ARG A 15 1.09 20.42 11.62
CA ARG A 15 0.61 20.58 13.00
C ARG A 15 -0.67 21.41 13.06
N GLY A 16 -1.63 20.92 13.84
CA GLY A 16 -2.93 21.57 14.07
C GLY A 16 -3.87 21.61 12.86
N LYS A 17 -3.53 20.90 11.75
CA LYS A 17 -4.32 20.88 10.52
C LYS A 17 -5.25 19.67 10.45
N ASN A 18 -6.35 19.82 9.72
CA ASN A 18 -7.22 18.73 9.31
C ASN A 18 -6.64 18.12 8.02
N ILE A 19 -6.21 16.87 8.09
CA ILE A 19 -5.48 16.21 7.01
C ILE A 19 -6.34 15.10 6.42
N LEU A 20 -6.43 15.06 5.09
CA LEU A 20 -7.04 13.96 4.34
C LEU A 20 -5.97 13.22 3.54
N VAL A 21 -5.76 11.94 3.87
CA VAL A 21 -4.92 11.04 3.08
C VAL A 21 -5.81 10.26 2.13
N VAL A 22 -5.55 10.34 0.82
CA VAL A 22 -6.36 9.68 -0.20
C VAL A 22 -5.69 8.39 -0.64
N GLY A 23 -6.34 7.26 -0.36
CA GLY A 23 -5.87 5.91 -0.65
C GLY A 23 -5.73 5.05 0.59
N VAL A 24 -5.58 3.74 0.40
CA VAL A 24 -5.42 2.71 1.45
C VAL A 24 -4.32 1.70 1.10
N GLY A 25 -3.33 2.12 0.33
CA GLY A 25 -2.08 1.37 0.13
C GLY A 25 -1.09 1.61 1.28
N ASN A 26 0.03 0.87 1.31
CA ASN A 26 1.04 0.95 2.37
C ASN A 26 1.46 2.39 2.67
N SER A 27 1.78 3.19 1.65
CA SER A 27 2.17 4.60 1.84
C SER A 27 1.07 5.46 2.47
N ALA A 28 -0.20 5.23 2.10
CA ALA A 28 -1.31 5.96 2.71
C ALA A 28 -1.46 5.62 4.19
N MET A 29 -1.33 4.34 4.53
CA MET A 29 -1.43 3.86 5.91
C MET A 29 -0.28 4.37 6.79
N ASP A 30 0.96 4.33 6.27
CA ASP A 30 2.12 4.84 7.00
C ASP A 30 1.99 6.34 7.27
N ILE A 31 1.65 7.15 6.25
CA ILE A 31 1.44 8.59 6.40
C ILE A 31 0.28 8.88 7.37
N ALA A 32 -0.88 8.21 7.19
CA ALA A 32 -2.02 8.43 8.07
C ALA A 32 -1.70 8.07 9.52
N SER A 33 -0.98 6.97 9.75
CA SER A 33 -0.55 6.56 11.09
C SER A 33 0.42 7.57 11.72
N GLU A 34 1.31 8.14 10.92
CA GLU A 34 2.28 9.14 11.38
C GLU A 34 1.59 10.46 11.71
N VAL A 35 0.79 11.02 10.79
CA VAL A 35 0.17 12.33 10.98
C VAL A 35 -0.95 12.31 12.02
N SER A 36 -1.59 11.17 12.26
CA SER A 36 -2.64 11.04 13.29
C SER A 36 -2.11 11.04 14.73
N GLN A 37 -0.80 10.99 14.93
CA GLN A 37 -0.19 11.07 16.26
C GLN A 37 -0.42 12.44 16.87
N LYS A 38 -0.84 12.47 18.15
CA LYS A 38 -0.93 13.72 18.89
C LYS A 38 0.47 14.20 19.31
N PRO A 39 0.81 15.47 19.16
CA PRO A 39 -0.01 16.63 18.78
C PRO A 39 0.12 17.07 17.30
N ILE A 40 0.24 16.14 16.35
CA ILE A 40 0.49 16.51 14.94
C ILE A 40 -0.80 17.04 14.31
N ALA A 41 -1.64 16.20 13.73
CA ALA A 41 -2.88 16.67 13.11
C ALA A 41 -3.96 17.02 14.14
N ALA A 42 -4.79 18.01 13.85
CA ALA A 42 -6.02 18.25 14.59
C ALA A 42 -7.04 17.14 14.32
N LYS A 43 -7.18 16.76 13.05
CA LYS A 43 -7.97 15.60 12.59
C LYS A 43 -7.26 14.91 11.45
N CYS A 44 -7.33 13.58 11.42
CA CYS A 44 -6.83 12.76 10.32
C CYS A 44 -7.96 11.96 9.68
N PHE A 45 -8.14 12.13 8.39
CA PHE A 45 -9.09 11.39 7.58
C PHE A 45 -8.36 10.52 6.57
N VAL A 46 -8.91 9.34 6.29
CA VAL A 46 -8.45 8.49 5.18
C VAL A 46 -9.60 8.25 4.23
N SER A 47 -9.44 8.61 2.96
CA SER A 47 -10.45 8.31 1.93
C SER A 47 -10.19 6.94 1.32
N ALA A 48 -11.11 6.01 1.55
CA ALA A 48 -11.08 4.64 1.08
C ALA A 48 -12.20 4.38 0.06
N ARG A 49 -11.84 4.31 -1.23
CA ARG A 49 -12.81 4.01 -2.31
C ARG A 49 -13.15 2.52 -2.39
N ARG A 50 -12.21 1.65 -2.04
CA ARG A 50 -12.34 0.19 -2.06
C ARG A 50 -11.80 -0.40 -0.78
N GLY A 51 -12.35 -1.53 -0.35
CA GLY A 51 -11.82 -2.28 0.76
C GLY A 51 -10.51 -2.98 0.42
N VAL A 52 -9.61 -3.04 1.39
CA VAL A 52 -8.35 -3.75 1.31
C VAL A 52 -8.15 -4.58 2.57
N TRP A 53 -7.42 -5.68 2.46
CA TRP A 53 -6.95 -6.40 3.63
C TRP A 53 -5.72 -5.70 4.19
N VAL A 54 -5.77 -5.39 5.47
CA VAL A 54 -4.63 -4.83 6.21
C VAL A 54 -4.08 -5.92 7.09
N LEU A 55 -2.82 -6.30 6.85
CA LEU A 55 -2.13 -7.32 7.62
C LEU A 55 -1.17 -6.69 8.63
N PRO A 56 -1.01 -7.27 9.83
CA PRO A 56 0.00 -6.83 10.76
C PRO A 56 1.40 -7.16 10.24
N LYS A 57 2.40 -6.38 10.65
CA LYS A 57 3.81 -6.64 10.34
C LYS A 57 4.34 -7.90 11.02
N TYR A 58 3.75 -8.27 12.16
CA TYR A 58 4.15 -9.42 12.97
C TYR A 58 2.95 -10.30 13.27
N LEU A 59 3.14 -11.60 13.21
CA LEU A 59 2.18 -12.62 13.63
C LEU A 59 2.86 -13.52 14.68
N ASN A 60 2.30 -13.59 15.87
CA ASN A 60 2.88 -14.37 16.99
C ASN A 60 4.35 -14.04 17.31
N GLY A 61 4.75 -12.76 17.16
CA GLY A 61 6.10 -12.31 17.42
C GLY A 61 7.08 -12.48 16.25
N GLU A 62 6.70 -13.16 15.18
CA GLU A 62 7.49 -13.34 13.98
C GLU A 62 7.07 -12.39 12.87
N PRO A 63 8.00 -11.89 12.04
CA PRO A 63 7.64 -11.12 10.84
C PRO A 63 6.68 -11.90 9.95
N ALA A 64 5.60 -11.25 9.52
CA ALA A 64 4.52 -11.92 8.77
C ALA A 64 4.98 -12.56 7.46
N ASP A 65 6.07 -12.07 6.85
CA ASP A 65 6.69 -12.60 5.64
C ASP A 65 7.55 -13.85 5.89
N LYS A 66 7.93 -14.12 7.13
CA LYS A 66 8.64 -15.33 7.54
C LYS A 66 7.70 -16.47 7.92
N VAL A 67 6.44 -16.17 8.18
CA VAL A 67 5.42 -17.17 8.48
C VAL A 67 5.05 -17.93 7.20
N ALA A 68 5.88 -18.90 6.85
CA ALA A 68 5.66 -19.75 5.67
C ALA A 68 5.18 -21.15 6.09
N MET A 69 4.26 -21.70 5.32
CA MET A 69 3.92 -23.13 5.46
C MET A 69 5.05 -23.98 4.89
N PRO A 70 5.34 -25.14 5.52
CA PRO A 70 6.31 -26.09 4.99
C PRO A 70 6.06 -26.44 3.53
N ALA A 71 7.11 -26.59 2.74
CA ALA A 71 7.01 -26.82 1.28
C ALA A 71 6.25 -28.12 0.89
N TRP A 72 6.14 -29.06 1.81
CA TRP A 72 5.38 -30.32 1.59
C TRP A 72 3.85 -30.13 1.72
N VAL A 73 3.38 -29.00 2.27
CA VAL A 73 1.94 -28.72 2.37
C VAL A 73 1.42 -28.31 0.98
N PRO A 74 0.37 -28.97 0.46
CA PRO A 74 -0.22 -28.58 -0.82
C PRO A 74 -0.63 -27.11 -0.82
N SER A 75 -0.30 -26.40 -1.89
CA SER A 75 -0.48 -24.92 -1.99
C SER A 75 -1.93 -24.46 -1.73
N GLY A 76 -2.92 -25.27 -2.13
CA GLY A 76 -4.33 -24.98 -1.86
C GLY A 76 -4.67 -25.01 -0.36
N LEU A 77 -4.15 -26.03 0.36
CA LEU A 77 -4.35 -26.18 1.80
C LEU A 77 -3.59 -25.10 2.57
N ALA A 78 -2.35 -24.82 2.18
CA ALA A 78 -1.55 -23.75 2.77
C ALA A 78 -2.24 -22.40 2.64
N ARG A 79 -2.78 -22.09 1.47
CA ARG A 79 -3.55 -20.85 1.23
C ARG A 79 -4.81 -20.79 2.09
N TRP A 80 -5.58 -21.88 2.16
CA TRP A 80 -6.80 -21.94 2.95
C TRP A 80 -6.53 -21.76 4.44
N LEU A 81 -5.51 -22.45 4.98
CA LEU A 81 -5.09 -22.27 6.38
C LEU A 81 -4.59 -20.85 6.65
N GLY A 82 -3.73 -20.31 5.78
CA GLY A 82 -3.23 -18.95 5.89
C GLY A 82 -4.36 -17.91 5.90
N GLN A 83 -5.33 -18.06 5.01
CA GLN A 83 -6.51 -17.19 4.98
C GLN A 83 -7.30 -17.23 6.31
N ARG A 84 -7.48 -18.42 6.90
CA ARG A 84 -8.17 -18.56 8.19
C ARG A 84 -7.41 -17.94 9.35
N VAL A 85 -6.10 -18.19 9.42
CA VAL A 85 -5.23 -17.62 10.46
C VAL A 85 -5.25 -16.10 10.39
N ILE A 86 -5.04 -15.54 9.21
CA ILE A 86 -5.01 -14.08 9.02
C ILE A 86 -6.39 -13.46 9.31
N SER A 87 -7.46 -14.03 8.77
CA SER A 87 -8.82 -13.50 9.01
C SER A 87 -9.20 -13.52 10.48
N ARG A 88 -8.71 -14.49 11.25
CA ARG A 88 -8.90 -14.52 12.71
C ARG A 88 -8.03 -13.51 13.44
N ALA A 89 -6.79 -13.31 12.99
CA ALA A 89 -5.86 -12.40 13.65
C ALA A 89 -6.26 -10.92 13.46
N VAL A 90 -6.77 -10.55 12.28
CA VAL A 90 -7.13 -9.15 11.98
C VAL A 90 -8.62 -8.86 12.09
N GLY A 91 -9.48 -9.87 12.02
CA GLY A 91 -10.93 -9.71 12.04
C GLY A 91 -11.49 -9.15 10.74
N LYS A 92 -12.67 -8.55 10.82
CA LYS A 92 -13.32 -7.89 9.67
C LYS A 92 -12.86 -6.45 9.56
N MET A 93 -12.56 -6.02 8.34
CA MET A 93 -12.10 -4.64 8.08
C MET A 93 -13.18 -3.60 8.41
N GLU A 94 -14.44 -3.98 8.29
CA GLU A 94 -15.59 -3.13 8.64
C GLU A 94 -15.63 -2.76 10.13
N ASN A 95 -15.06 -3.59 11.01
CA ASN A 95 -14.95 -3.28 12.44
C ASN A 95 -14.04 -2.07 12.71
N TYR A 96 -13.19 -1.72 11.74
CA TYR A 96 -12.32 -0.55 11.79
C TYR A 96 -12.85 0.62 10.96
N GLY A 97 -14.08 0.51 10.45
CA GLY A 97 -14.69 1.53 9.59
C GLY A 97 -14.21 1.51 8.13
N LEU A 98 -13.37 0.54 7.75
CA LEU A 98 -12.94 0.35 6.36
C LEU A 98 -14.05 -0.32 5.54
N PRO A 99 -14.15 -0.04 4.23
CA PRO A 99 -15.02 -0.83 3.36
C PRO A 99 -14.64 -2.31 3.36
N ALA A 100 -15.63 -3.20 3.19
CA ALA A 100 -15.38 -4.62 3.04
C ALA A 100 -14.48 -4.89 1.82
N PRO A 101 -13.41 -5.69 1.95
CA PRO A 101 -12.64 -6.12 0.79
C PRO A 101 -13.49 -6.95 -0.17
N ASP A 102 -13.40 -6.67 -1.47
CA ASP A 102 -14.12 -7.36 -2.54
C ASP A 102 -13.47 -8.70 -2.94
N HIS A 103 -12.42 -9.09 -2.27
CA HIS A 103 -11.62 -10.29 -2.54
C HIS A 103 -11.20 -11.01 -1.25
N LYS A 104 -10.86 -12.30 -1.38
CA LYS A 104 -10.35 -13.08 -0.25
C LYS A 104 -8.93 -12.64 0.11
N VAL A 105 -8.59 -12.74 1.40
CA VAL A 105 -7.23 -12.47 1.89
C VAL A 105 -6.20 -13.32 1.11
N LEU A 106 -5.05 -12.74 0.78
CA LEU A 106 -3.97 -13.36 -0.02
C LEU A 106 -4.33 -13.71 -1.48
N THR A 107 -5.46 -13.27 -2.01
CA THR A 107 -5.74 -13.40 -3.46
C THR A 107 -5.30 -12.16 -4.24
N ALA A 108 -5.14 -11.05 -3.56
CA ALA A 108 -4.48 -9.84 -4.06
C ALA A 108 -3.38 -9.42 -3.07
N HIS A 109 -2.52 -8.50 -3.49
CA HIS A 109 -1.47 -8.01 -2.61
C HIS A 109 -2.09 -7.26 -1.42
N PRO A 110 -1.90 -7.73 -0.17
CA PRO A 110 -2.43 -7.06 0.99
C PRO A 110 -1.62 -5.80 1.30
N SER A 111 -2.25 -4.85 1.95
CA SER A 111 -1.53 -3.77 2.62
C SER A 111 -1.01 -4.25 3.98
N VAL A 112 0.19 -3.84 4.34
CA VAL A 112 0.83 -4.26 5.60
C VAL A 112 1.08 -3.03 6.46
N SER A 113 0.52 -3.01 7.67
CA SER A 113 0.76 -1.93 8.63
C SER A 113 0.76 -2.46 10.06
N GLY A 114 1.70 -1.95 10.89
CA GLY A 114 1.74 -2.28 12.31
C GLY A 114 0.81 -1.41 13.16
N GLU A 115 0.47 -0.21 12.71
CA GLU A 115 -0.21 0.80 13.52
C GLU A 115 -1.58 1.22 12.99
N PHE A 116 -1.80 1.13 11.70
CA PHE A 116 -2.98 1.71 11.05
C PHE A 116 -4.31 1.24 11.65
N LEU A 117 -4.48 -0.07 11.85
CA LEU A 117 -5.69 -0.63 12.47
C LEU A 117 -5.85 -0.17 13.91
N THR A 118 -4.74 -0.04 14.65
CA THR A 118 -4.75 0.47 16.03
C THR A 118 -5.23 1.92 16.05
N ARG A 119 -4.71 2.78 15.16
CA ARG A 119 -5.10 4.17 15.05
C ARG A 119 -6.57 4.35 14.67
N LEU A 120 -7.07 3.50 13.76
CA LEU A 120 -8.49 3.44 13.43
C LEU A 120 -9.34 3.04 14.64
N GLY A 121 -8.95 1.97 15.34
CA GLY A 121 -9.66 1.47 16.51
C GLY A 121 -9.67 2.46 17.68
N CYS A 122 -8.63 3.27 17.84
CA CYS A 122 -8.54 4.34 18.84
C CYS A 122 -9.29 5.62 18.42
N GLY A 123 -9.77 5.71 17.17
CA GLY A 123 -10.44 6.90 16.67
C GLY A 123 -9.50 8.05 16.30
N ASP A 124 -8.18 7.81 16.22
CA ASP A 124 -7.20 8.81 15.79
C ASP A 124 -7.32 9.10 14.28
N ILE A 125 -7.83 8.13 13.53
CA ILE A 125 -8.08 8.23 12.08
C ILE A 125 -9.56 7.93 11.82
N ALA A 126 -10.22 8.82 11.06
CA ALA A 126 -11.58 8.59 10.59
C ALA A 126 -11.60 8.19 9.11
N VAL A 127 -12.25 7.07 8.79
CA VAL A 127 -12.41 6.62 7.41
C VAL A 127 -13.54 7.39 6.73
N LYS A 128 -13.30 7.78 5.48
CA LYS A 128 -14.27 8.42 4.59
C LYS A 128 -14.32 7.65 3.27
N PRO A 129 -15.46 7.62 2.59
CA PRO A 129 -15.53 7.04 1.24
C PRO A 129 -14.76 7.87 0.21
N GLY A 130 -14.91 7.55 -1.07
CA GLY A 130 -14.28 8.31 -2.15
C GLY A 130 -14.69 9.78 -2.12
N ILE A 131 -13.81 10.66 -2.59
CA ILE A 131 -14.11 12.08 -2.80
C ILE A 131 -15.08 12.20 -3.98
N ASP A 132 -16.16 12.94 -3.77
CA ASP A 132 -17.10 13.35 -4.82
C ASP A 132 -16.67 14.70 -5.41
N ARG A 133 -16.44 15.71 -4.52
CA ARG A 133 -16.14 17.06 -4.95
C ARG A 133 -15.24 17.79 -3.93
N LEU A 134 -14.46 18.73 -4.42
CA LEU A 134 -13.66 19.68 -3.64
C LEU A 134 -14.24 21.09 -3.83
N ASP A 135 -14.64 21.72 -2.73
CA ASP A 135 -15.19 23.06 -2.70
C ASP A 135 -14.38 23.93 -1.70
N GLY A 136 -13.30 24.55 -2.19
CA GLY A 136 -12.36 25.27 -1.34
C GLY A 136 -11.68 24.35 -0.33
N ASP A 137 -11.86 24.60 0.94
CA ASP A 137 -11.38 23.81 2.08
C ASP A 137 -12.36 22.70 2.52
N THR A 138 -13.50 22.61 1.86
CA THR A 138 -14.54 21.62 2.15
C THR A 138 -14.47 20.47 1.15
N VAL A 139 -14.36 19.25 1.67
CA VAL A 139 -14.41 18.03 0.87
C VAL A 139 -15.76 17.37 1.04
N ARG A 140 -16.45 17.13 -0.09
CA ARG A 140 -17.65 16.30 -0.14
C ARG A 140 -17.28 14.88 -0.51
N PHE A 141 -17.81 13.92 0.24
CA PHE A 141 -17.58 12.49 0.02
C PHE A 141 -18.76 11.84 -0.70
N ALA A 142 -18.52 10.66 -1.30
CA ALA A 142 -19.52 9.94 -2.10
C ALA A 142 -20.79 9.51 -1.33
N ASP A 143 -20.73 9.48 0.01
CA ASP A 143 -21.88 9.23 0.88
C ASP A 143 -22.69 10.52 1.20
N GLY A 144 -22.31 11.67 0.62
CA GLY A 144 -22.91 12.97 0.88
C GLY A 144 -22.39 13.67 2.14
N THR A 145 -21.54 13.02 2.96
CA THR A 145 -20.91 13.70 4.09
C THR A 145 -19.90 14.74 3.64
N GLN A 146 -19.59 15.70 4.50
CA GLN A 146 -18.63 16.76 4.24
C GLN A 146 -17.59 16.84 5.38
N GLY A 147 -16.43 17.36 5.07
CA GLY A 147 -15.38 17.61 6.05
C GLY A 147 -14.53 18.81 5.67
N GLN A 148 -14.15 19.60 6.67
CA GLN A 148 -13.15 20.66 6.52
C GLN A 148 -11.76 20.02 6.48
N VAL A 149 -10.97 20.35 5.47
CA VAL A 149 -9.65 19.77 5.20
C VAL A 149 -8.69 20.87 4.78
N ASP A 150 -7.62 21.03 5.54
CA ASP A 150 -6.59 22.02 5.24
C ASP A 150 -5.53 21.45 4.26
N VAL A 151 -5.29 20.14 4.31
CA VAL A 151 -4.28 19.48 3.47
C VAL A 151 -4.77 18.15 2.96
N ILE A 152 -4.62 17.93 1.65
CA ILE A 152 -4.87 16.63 1.00
C ILE A 152 -3.55 16.00 0.58
N ILE A 153 -3.29 14.78 1.03
CA ILE A 153 -2.12 13.99 0.63
C ILE A 153 -2.58 12.85 -0.29
N TRP A 154 -2.28 12.98 -1.58
CA TRP A 154 -2.63 11.96 -2.57
C TRP A 154 -1.67 10.79 -2.52
N ALA A 155 -2.10 9.65 -1.98
CA ALA A 155 -1.33 8.41 -1.91
C ALA A 155 -1.97 7.34 -2.82
N THR A 156 -2.32 7.72 -4.04
CA THR A 156 -3.10 6.94 -5.01
C THR A 156 -2.26 6.03 -5.91
N GLY A 157 -0.97 5.89 -5.62
CA GLY A 157 -0.02 5.08 -6.39
C GLY A 157 0.83 5.90 -7.36
N TYR A 158 1.58 5.18 -8.21
CA TYR A 158 2.55 5.75 -9.12
C TYR A 158 2.38 5.21 -10.54
N HIS A 159 2.75 6.04 -11.51
CA HIS A 159 3.04 5.57 -12.86
C HIS A 159 4.52 5.20 -12.95
N ILE A 160 4.79 4.02 -13.50
CA ILE A 160 6.16 3.58 -13.72
C ILE A 160 6.71 4.36 -14.90
N ASN A 161 7.80 5.07 -14.66
CA ASN A 161 8.51 5.87 -15.68
C ASN A 161 10.01 5.75 -15.46
N PHE A 162 10.76 5.73 -16.56
CA PHE A 162 12.21 5.68 -16.58
C PHE A 162 12.73 6.90 -17.34
N PRO A 163 12.80 8.08 -16.71
CA PRO A 163 13.14 9.34 -17.40
C PRO A 163 14.57 9.38 -17.94
N PHE A 164 15.45 8.50 -17.44
CA PHE A 164 16.82 8.32 -17.92
C PHE A 164 16.94 7.45 -19.18
N LEU A 165 15.87 6.77 -19.60
CA LEU A 165 15.82 6.05 -20.86
C LEU A 165 15.26 6.95 -21.96
N LYS A 166 15.68 6.72 -23.21
CA LYS A 166 15.08 7.41 -24.36
C LYS A 166 13.57 7.18 -24.39
N GLN A 167 12.81 8.20 -24.77
CA GLN A 167 11.36 8.10 -24.91
C GLN A 167 10.98 6.87 -25.74
N ASN A 168 10.00 6.11 -25.24
CA ASN A 168 9.50 4.86 -25.86
C ASN A 168 10.50 3.69 -25.95
N ALA A 169 11.67 3.79 -25.35
CA ALA A 169 12.62 2.67 -25.30
C ALA A 169 12.02 1.42 -24.64
N LEU A 170 11.19 1.63 -23.60
CA LEU A 170 10.31 0.63 -23.02
C LEU A 170 8.86 1.07 -23.31
N ALA A 171 8.10 0.24 -24.02
CA ALA A 171 6.67 0.44 -24.23
C ALA A 171 5.94 0.18 -22.90
N VAL A 172 5.89 1.18 -22.02
CA VAL A 172 5.17 1.10 -20.74
C VAL A 172 3.76 1.60 -20.95
N GLU A 173 2.79 0.69 -20.91
CA GLU A 173 1.36 1.02 -21.00
C GLU A 173 0.65 0.58 -19.72
N ASN A 174 -0.04 1.51 -19.06
CA ASN A 174 -0.80 1.23 -17.84
C ASN A 174 0.01 0.46 -16.76
N ASN A 175 1.28 0.83 -16.55
CA ASN A 175 2.25 0.14 -15.69
C ASN A 175 2.56 -1.31 -16.12
N ARG A 176 2.30 -1.67 -17.37
CA ARG A 176 2.70 -2.94 -17.97
C ARG A 176 3.85 -2.70 -18.93
N PHE A 177 4.83 -3.57 -18.90
CA PHE A 177 5.97 -3.51 -19.80
C PHE A 177 6.38 -4.93 -20.21
N PRO A 178 6.83 -5.09 -21.47
CA PRO A 178 7.16 -6.39 -22.03
C PRO A 178 8.57 -6.82 -21.59
N LEU A 179 8.71 -7.20 -20.31
CA LEU A 179 9.95 -7.75 -19.76
C LEU A 179 9.80 -9.26 -19.54
N TYR A 180 10.73 -10.03 -20.06
CA TYR A 180 10.85 -11.44 -19.72
C TYR A 180 11.16 -11.58 -18.22
N ARG A 181 10.37 -12.39 -17.53
CA ARG A 181 10.42 -12.56 -16.06
C ARG A 181 10.42 -11.25 -15.27
N ARG A 182 9.84 -10.19 -15.83
CA ARG A 182 9.82 -8.85 -15.24
C ARG A 182 11.21 -8.23 -14.99
N MET A 183 12.23 -8.69 -15.70
CA MET A 183 13.62 -8.27 -15.53
C MET A 183 14.31 -7.92 -16.82
N VAL A 184 14.14 -8.71 -17.88
CA VAL A 184 14.95 -8.62 -19.10
C VAL A 184 14.10 -8.13 -20.25
N LYS A 185 14.57 -7.09 -20.95
CA LYS A 185 14.00 -6.70 -22.23
C LYS A 185 14.70 -7.49 -23.34
N PRO A 186 14.00 -8.31 -24.12
CA PRO A 186 14.59 -9.00 -25.26
C PRO A 186 15.29 -8.01 -26.21
N GLY A 187 16.48 -8.35 -26.64
CA GLY A 187 17.32 -7.49 -27.48
C GLY A 187 18.10 -6.40 -26.76
N TRP A 188 18.02 -6.31 -25.45
CA TRP A 188 18.85 -5.44 -24.63
C TRP A 188 19.83 -6.30 -23.83
N GLU A 189 21.09 -6.17 -24.18
CA GLU A 189 22.17 -6.80 -23.44
C GLU A 189 22.60 -5.88 -22.27
N ASN A 190 23.05 -6.47 -21.19
CA ASN A 190 23.64 -5.76 -20.04
C ASN A 190 22.73 -4.76 -19.31
N LEU A 191 21.39 -4.81 -19.51
CA LEU A 191 20.43 -4.01 -18.74
C LEU A 191 19.34 -4.88 -18.15
N PHE A 192 19.25 -4.85 -16.83
CA PHE A 192 18.29 -5.62 -16.04
C PHE A 192 17.42 -4.71 -15.19
N PHE A 193 16.14 -5.00 -15.13
CA PHE A 193 15.17 -4.30 -14.29
C PHE A 193 14.87 -5.16 -13.08
N MET A 194 15.15 -4.67 -11.89
CA MET A 194 14.95 -5.42 -10.67
C MET A 194 13.81 -4.83 -9.83
N GLY A 195 13.09 -5.68 -9.10
CA GLY A 195 12.02 -5.23 -8.22
C GLY A 195 10.72 -4.78 -8.91
N LEU A 196 10.58 -4.98 -10.23
CA LEU A 196 9.39 -4.59 -10.99
C LEU A 196 8.27 -5.64 -10.98
N ALA A 197 8.18 -6.42 -9.93
CA ALA A 197 7.08 -7.33 -9.66
C ALA A 197 6.59 -7.13 -8.22
N GLN A 198 5.34 -7.46 -7.98
CA GLN A 198 4.72 -7.33 -6.66
C GLN A 198 4.40 -8.74 -6.14
N PRO A 199 5.35 -9.41 -5.46
CA PRO A 199 5.12 -10.74 -4.91
C PRO A 199 4.22 -10.67 -3.67
N LEU A 200 3.53 -11.75 -3.34
CA LEU A 200 2.81 -11.86 -2.06
C LEU A 200 3.74 -11.78 -0.84
N PRO A 201 4.94 -12.43 -0.86
CA PRO A 201 5.98 -12.19 0.13
C PRO A 201 6.62 -10.80 -0.05
N THR A 202 7.73 -10.56 0.60
CA THR A 202 8.43 -9.28 0.48
C THR A 202 9.12 -9.13 -0.87
N LEU A 203 9.26 -7.87 -1.31
CA LEU A 203 10.03 -7.53 -2.50
C LEU A 203 11.51 -7.93 -2.37
N VAL A 204 12.05 -7.94 -1.15
CA VAL A 204 13.45 -8.28 -0.86
C VAL A 204 13.77 -9.70 -1.32
N ASN A 205 12.93 -10.67 -0.96
CA ASN A 205 13.12 -12.07 -1.38
C ASN A 205 13.12 -12.23 -2.90
N LEU A 206 12.23 -11.50 -3.59
CA LEU A 206 12.21 -11.49 -5.05
C LEU A 206 13.48 -10.88 -5.62
N ALA A 207 13.91 -9.73 -5.11
CA ALA A 207 15.11 -9.03 -5.57
C ALA A 207 16.37 -9.89 -5.37
N GLU A 208 16.46 -10.63 -4.26
CA GLU A 208 17.54 -11.60 -4.03
C GLU A 208 17.59 -12.69 -5.10
N GLN A 209 16.43 -13.30 -5.42
CA GLN A 209 16.38 -14.33 -6.48
C GLN A 209 16.71 -13.75 -7.85
N GLN A 210 16.24 -12.54 -8.13
CA GLN A 210 16.56 -11.82 -9.36
C GLN A 210 18.06 -11.51 -9.45
N SER A 211 18.70 -11.10 -8.34
CA SER A 211 20.15 -10.84 -8.28
C SER A 211 20.97 -12.10 -8.58
N LYS A 212 20.58 -13.24 -8.00
CA LYS A 212 21.24 -14.53 -8.27
C LYS A 212 21.14 -14.92 -9.75
N PHE A 213 19.97 -14.69 -10.36
CA PHE A 213 19.78 -14.93 -11.79
C PHE A 213 20.69 -14.02 -12.62
N VAL A 214 20.72 -12.72 -12.34
CA VAL A 214 21.55 -11.76 -13.07
C VAL A 214 23.03 -12.12 -12.95
N ALA A 215 23.50 -12.44 -11.73
CA ALA A 215 24.88 -12.84 -11.49
C ALA A 215 25.30 -14.15 -12.21
N ALA A 216 24.33 -14.98 -12.58
CA ALA A 216 24.61 -16.23 -13.30
C ALA A 216 24.61 -16.06 -14.82
N VAL A 217 24.13 -14.92 -15.36
CA VAL A 217 24.04 -14.67 -16.80
C VAL A 217 25.02 -13.59 -17.30
N ILE A 218 25.68 -12.87 -16.38
CA ILE A 218 26.78 -11.95 -16.64
C ILE A 218 28.11 -12.72 -16.53
#